data_1236605309e58ff499b4783113ef3201
#
_entry.id   1236605309e58ff499b4783113ef3201
#
_cell.length_a   1.000
_cell.length_b   1.000
_cell.length_c   1.000
_cell.angle_alpha   90.00
_cell.angle_beta   90.00
_cell.angle_gamma   90.00
#
_symmetry.space_group_name_H-M   'P 1'
#
loop_
_entity.id
_entity.type
_entity.pdbx_description
1 polymer ?
#
loop_
_entity_poly.entity_id
_entity_poly.type
_entity_poly.pdbx_seq_one_letter_code
_entity_poly.pdbx_strand_id
1 'polypeptide(L)'
;MSPPASAIDRIYPNTAEGYQTLRFAPSETGLLGLKINCLTALAVALALHCDDCVAVHTMAALRAGTSHEEIAEVARIATGHADAHAQTTGVEHHSTRGGLAPWQIRRTEQILTERLNEAVSLAYLAGECRLSVAHFARAFKRTTGQTPHRWLLERRVEHAKWILVNSALPLADIAAACGFADQSHLTRVFSQIVGAGPGAWRRTGKE
;
A
#
# COMPACT_ATOMS: atom_id res chain seq x y z
N MET A 1 22.71 9.99 3.21
CA MET A 1 22.33 9.83 1.80
C MET A 1 20.80 9.84 1.74
N SER A 2 20.22 10.87 1.15
CA SER A 2 18.76 10.99 0.98
C SER A 2 18.27 9.96 -0.05
N PRO A 3 17.07 9.37 0.13
CA PRO A 3 16.51 8.44 -0.85
C PRO A 3 16.27 9.15 -2.19
N PRO A 4 16.29 8.43 -3.31
CA PRO A 4 16.07 9.03 -4.63
C PRO A 4 14.66 9.60 -4.74
N ALA A 5 14.55 10.80 -5.29
CA ALA A 5 13.31 11.52 -5.51
C ALA A 5 12.30 10.69 -6.33
N SER A 6 11.06 10.65 -5.88
CA SER A 6 9.96 9.94 -6.57
C SER A 6 9.65 10.59 -7.92
N ALA A 7 8.90 9.91 -8.80
CA ALA A 7 8.46 10.49 -10.08
C ALA A 7 7.65 11.78 -9.89
N ILE A 8 6.96 11.92 -8.76
CA ILE A 8 6.19 13.11 -8.37
C ILE A 8 7.12 14.29 -8.05
N ASP A 9 8.27 14.04 -7.40
CA ASP A 9 9.26 15.09 -7.06
C ASP A 9 9.92 15.70 -8.30
N ARG A 10 9.92 15.00 -9.46
CA ARG A 10 10.42 15.53 -10.74
C ARG A 10 9.40 16.44 -11.44
N ILE A 11 8.12 16.19 -11.24
CA ILE A 11 7.03 16.97 -11.85
C ILE A 11 6.71 18.19 -10.98
N TYR A 12 6.87 18.05 -9.67
CA TYR A 12 6.61 19.10 -8.68
C TYR A 12 7.76 19.16 -7.66
N PRO A 13 8.86 19.87 -7.95
CA PRO A 13 10.09 19.84 -7.12
C PRO A 13 9.93 20.35 -5.67
N ASN A 14 8.81 20.96 -5.33
CA ASN A 14 8.52 21.45 -3.99
C ASN A 14 7.48 20.59 -3.23
N THR A 15 7.10 19.41 -3.74
CA THR A 15 6.02 18.61 -3.13
C THR A 15 6.47 17.82 -1.91
N ALA A 16 7.75 17.48 -1.74
CA ALA A 16 8.20 16.74 -0.55
C ALA A 16 8.12 17.61 0.72
N GLU A 17 8.52 18.88 0.64
CA GLU A 17 8.30 19.88 1.71
C GLU A 17 6.84 20.30 1.77
N GLY A 18 6.17 20.46 0.64
CA GLY A 18 4.75 20.80 0.53
C GLY A 18 3.84 19.70 1.07
N TYR A 19 4.19 18.41 0.92
CA TYR A 19 3.38 17.30 1.45
C TYR A 19 3.43 17.22 2.98
N GLN A 20 4.58 17.52 3.59
CA GLN A 20 4.68 17.64 5.05
C GLN A 20 3.95 18.89 5.56
N THR A 21 3.99 19.98 4.81
CA THR A 21 3.30 21.23 5.15
C THR A 21 1.80 21.12 4.90
N LEU A 22 1.35 20.48 3.82
CA LEU A 22 -0.06 20.18 3.53
C LEU A 22 -0.68 19.16 4.50
N ARG A 23 0.13 18.33 5.12
CA ARG A 23 -0.33 17.38 6.15
C ARG A 23 -0.74 18.09 7.45
N PHE A 24 -0.23 19.31 7.69
CA PHE A 24 -0.41 20.01 8.98
C PHE A 24 -0.73 21.51 8.89
N ALA A 25 -0.62 22.15 7.74
CA ALA A 25 -0.96 23.57 7.59
C ALA A 25 -1.78 23.80 6.31
N PRO A 26 -3.08 24.06 6.44
CA PRO A 26 -3.85 24.61 5.34
C PRO A 26 -3.27 25.99 5.02
N SER A 27 -2.77 26.18 3.80
CA SER A 27 -2.24 27.46 3.37
C SER A 27 -3.34 28.52 3.35
N GLU A 28 -3.24 29.52 4.18
CA GLU A 28 -4.10 30.70 4.16
C GLU A 28 -3.99 31.49 2.84
N THR A 29 -3.06 31.12 1.97
CA THR A 29 -2.65 31.87 0.76
C THR A 29 -3.14 31.26 -0.57
N GLY A 30 -3.99 30.23 -0.54
CA GLY A 30 -4.55 29.64 -1.76
C GLY A 30 -5.73 30.43 -2.32
N LEU A 31 -5.97 30.33 -3.65
CA LEU A 31 -7.16 30.88 -4.33
C LEU A 31 -8.47 30.33 -3.75
N LEU A 32 -8.43 29.12 -3.19
CA LEU A 32 -9.52 28.48 -2.46
C LEU A 32 -9.31 28.74 -0.97
N GLY A 33 -10.30 29.29 -0.30
CA GLY A 33 -10.24 29.54 1.15
C GLY A 33 -9.99 28.24 1.93
N LEU A 34 -9.42 28.37 3.14
CA LEU A 34 -9.05 27.28 4.04
C LEU A 34 -10.13 26.20 4.18
N LYS A 35 -11.38 26.62 4.35
CA LYS A 35 -12.54 25.74 4.49
C LYS A 35 -12.73 24.82 3.27
N ILE A 36 -12.64 25.40 2.06
CA ILE A 36 -12.80 24.62 0.81
C ILE A 36 -11.65 23.63 0.62
N ASN A 37 -10.42 24.06 0.93
CA ASN A 37 -9.26 23.15 0.87
C ASN A 37 -9.40 21.97 1.81
N CYS A 38 -9.87 22.19 3.04
CA CYS A 38 -10.09 21.11 4.01
C CYS A 38 -11.22 20.15 3.56
N LEU A 39 -12.31 20.66 3.01
CA LEU A 39 -13.41 19.86 2.48
C LEU A 39 -12.99 19.05 1.24
N THR A 40 -12.19 19.63 0.36
CA THR A 40 -11.66 18.93 -0.82
C THR A 40 -10.71 17.80 -0.40
N ALA A 41 -9.81 18.07 0.56
CA ALA A 41 -8.91 17.04 1.09
C ALA A 41 -9.69 15.92 1.78
N LEU A 42 -10.76 16.23 2.51
CA LEU A 42 -11.66 15.24 3.10
C LEU A 42 -12.37 14.41 2.03
N ALA A 43 -12.88 15.04 0.95
CA ALA A 43 -13.51 14.32 -0.16
C ALA A 43 -12.54 13.32 -0.82
N VAL A 44 -11.31 13.73 -1.06
CA VAL A 44 -10.25 12.86 -1.59
C VAL A 44 -9.94 11.73 -0.63
N ALA A 45 -9.81 12.00 0.67
CA ALA A 45 -9.54 10.98 1.68
C ALA A 45 -10.66 9.92 1.75
N LEU A 46 -11.92 10.36 1.66
CA LEU A 46 -13.09 9.47 1.60
C LEU A 46 -13.10 8.63 0.33
N ALA A 47 -12.85 9.24 -0.83
CA ALA A 47 -12.80 8.53 -2.11
C ALA A 47 -11.65 7.50 -2.17
N LEU A 48 -10.55 7.78 -1.47
CA LEU A 48 -9.40 6.86 -1.37
C LEU A 48 -9.53 5.84 -0.23
N HIS A 49 -10.61 5.91 0.57
CA HIS A 49 -10.84 5.06 1.75
C HIS A 49 -9.62 5.04 2.72
N CYS A 50 -9.02 6.22 2.95
CA CYS A 50 -7.92 6.38 3.89
C CYS A 50 -8.47 6.83 5.25
N ASP A 51 -8.72 5.89 6.17
CA ASP A 51 -9.35 6.18 7.47
C ASP A 51 -8.54 7.20 8.30
N ASP A 52 -7.20 7.09 8.31
CA ASP A 52 -6.32 8.05 9.00
C ASP A 52 -6.41 9.45 8.38
N CYS A 53 -6.46 9.51 7.03
CA CYS A 53 -6.62 10.78 6.32
C CYS A 53 -8.01 11.40 6.59
N VAL A 54 -9.05 10.59 6.63
CA VAL A 54 -10.42 11.03 6.94
C VAL A 54 -10.45 11.67 8.34
N ALA A 55 -9.87 11.01 9.35
CA ALA A 55 -9.82 11.54 10.71
C ALA A 55 -9.09 12.89 10.76
N VAL A 56 -7.91 12.99 10.15
CA VAL A 56 -7.09 14.22 10.13
C VAL A 56 -7.82 15.36 9.40
N HIS A 57 -8.36 15.10 8.20
CA HIS A 57 -9.02 16.13 7.39
C HIS A 57 -10.39 16.54 7.95
N THR A 58 -11.11 15.64 8.63
CA THR A 58 -12.33 16.00 9.37
C THR A 58 -12.03 16.98 10.49
N MET A 59 -10.99 16.72 11.29
CA MET A 59 -10.58 17.64 12.35
C MET A 59 -10.10 18.99 11.80
N ALA A 60 -9.38 18.98 10.67
CA ALA A 60 -8.94 20.20 10.00
C ALA A 60 -10.13 21.02 9.47
N ALA A 61 -11.13 20.38 8.86
CA ALA A 61 -12.34 21.02 8.37
C ALA A 61 -13.14 21.67 9.51
N LEU A 62 -13.32 20.98 10.63
CA LEU A 62 -13.98 21.53 11.81
C LEU A 62 -13.26 22.76 12.37
N ARG A 63 -11.91 22.74 12.44
CA ARG A 63 -11.09 23.88 12.85
C ARG A 63 -11.19 25.06 11.88
N ALA A 64 -11.41 24.77 10.60
CA ALA A 64 -11.63 25.79 9.56
C ALA A 64 -13.05 26.37 9.56
N GLY A 65 -13.88 26.04 10.55
CA GLY A 65 -15.25 26.54 10.70
C GLY A 65 -16.28 25.85 9.80
N THR A 66 -16.01 24.60 9.40
CA THR A 66 -16.97 23.77 8.65
C THR A 66 -18.02 23.19 9.60
N SER A 67 -19.28 23.23 9.23
CA SER A 67 -20.35 22.60 10.01
C SER A 67 -20.36 21.07 9.82
N HIS A 68 -20.97 20.35 10.75
CA HIS A 68 -21.16 18.90 10.62
C HIS A 68 -22.05 18.55 9.41
N GLU A 69 -22.99 19.42 9.04
CA GLU A 69 -23.85 19.25 7.87
C GLU A 69 -23.07 19.35 6.56
N GLU A 70 -22.14 20.29 6.45
CA GLU A 70 -21.25 20.43 5.29
C GLU A 70 -20.29 19.24 5.16
N ILE A 71 -19.77 18.72 6.29
CA ILE A 71 -18.97 17.51 6.30
C ILE A 71 -19.78 16.30 5.84
N ALA A 72 -21.02 16.15 6.32
CA ALA A 72 -21.92 15.09 5.91
C ALA A 72 -22.28 15.18 4.44
N GLU A 73 -22.47 16.40 3.91
CA GLU A 73 -22.71 16.65 2.49
C GLU A 73 -21.52 16.18 1.63
N VAL A 74 -20.31 16.58 2.01
CA VAL A 74 -19.08 16.15 1.32
C VAL A 74 -18.91 14.63 1.37
N ALA A 75 -19.19 14.01 2.52
CA ALA A 75 -19.12 12.55 2.66
C ALA A 75 -20.13 11.86 1.71
N ARG A 76 -21.36 12.36 1.65
CA ARG A 76 -22.40 11.83 0.75
C ARG A 76 -22.03 12.00 -0.73
N ILE A 77 -21.49 13.16 -1.11
CA ILE A 77 -21.02 13.41 -2.48
C ILE A 77 -19.84 12.50 -2.83
N ALA A 78 -18.83 12.42 -1.97
CA ALA A 78 -17.63 11.63 -2.22
C ALA A 78 -17.91 10.12 -2.35
N THR A 79 -18.77 9.59 -1.47
CA THR A 79 -19.16 8.18 -1.50
C THR A 79 -20.22 7.89 -2.58
N GLY A 80 -21.19 8.77 -2.79
CA GLY A 80 -22.22 8.62 -3.82
C GLY A 80 -21.66 8.74 -5.25
N HIS A 81 -20.63 9.55 -5.48
CA HIS A 81 -19.92 9.60 -6.77
C HIS A 81 -19.07 8.35 -6.99
N ALA A 82 -18.50 7.76 -5.94
CA ALA A 82 -17.78 6.49 -6.07
C ALA A 82 -18.71 5.37 -6.57
N ASP A 83 -19.94 5.33 -6.08
CA ASP A 83 -20.95 4.34 -6.50
C ASP A 83 -21.54 4.68 -7.89
N ALA A 84 -21.76 5.94 -8.20
CA ALA A 84 -22.30 6.38 -9.50
C ALA A 84 -21.28 6.24 -10.64
N HIS A 85 -19.99 6.51 -10.39
CA HIS A 85 -18.91 6.31 -11.37
C HIS A 85 -18.70 4.82 -11.70
N ALA A 86 -18.96 3.94 -10.74
CA ALA A 86 -18.95 2.49 -10.98
C ALA A 86 -20.06 2.05 -11.95
N GLN A 87 -21.11 2.85 -12.09
CA GLN A 87 -22.26 2.54 -12.95
C GLN A 87 -22.22 3.22 -14.33
N THR A 88 -21.53 4.36 -14.49
CA THR A 88 -21.63 5.20 -15.72
C THR A 88 -20.42 5.18 -16.62
N THR A 89 -19.25 4.89 -16.10
CA THR A 89 -18.05 4.81 -16.93
C THR A 89 -17.75 3.40 -17.30
N GLY A 90 -18.36 2.65 -18.08
CA GLY A 90 -17.99 1.32 -18.62
C GLY A 90 -16.48 0.95 -18.56
N VAL A 91 -15.68 1.71 -17.79
CA VAL A 91 -14.46 1.28 -17.16
C VAL A 91 -14.92 0.26 -16.11
N GLU A 92 -15.05 -0.98 -16.58
CA GLU A 92 -14.99 -2.11 -15.69
C GLU A 92 -13.83 -1.88 -14.74
N HIS A 93 -14.11 -1.27 -13.56
CA HIS A 93 -13.39 -1.69 -12.39
C HIS A 93 -13.64 -3.19 -12.40
N HIS A 94 -12.67 -3.94 -12.86
CA HIS A 94 -12.61 -5.37 -12.66
C HIS A 94 -12.53 -5.59 -11.14
N SER A 95 -13.62 -5.30 -10.44
CA SER A 95 -14.01 -6.12 -9.32
C SER A 95 -14.36 -7.44 -10.03
N THR A 96 -13.32 -8.23 -10.26
CA THR A 96 -13.50 -9.62 -10.66
C THR A 96 -14.54 -10.15 -9.70
N ARG A 97 -15.74 -10.52 -10.23
CA ARG A 97 -16.82 -11.03 -9.38
C ARG A 97 -16.20 -12.00 -8.39
N GLY A 98 -16.15 -11.63 -7.08
CA GLY A 98 -15.50 -12.38 -6.00
C GLY A 98 -13.98 -12.15 -5.80
N GLY A 99 -13.35 -11.12 -6.37
CA GLY A 99 -12.00 -10.66 -6.06
C GLY A 99 -11.97 -9.66 -4.88
N LEU A 100 -10.75 -9.21 -4.51
CA LEU A 100 -10.57 -8.14 -3.53
C LEU A 100 -10.86 -6.78 -4.17
N ALA A 101 -11.46 -5.90 -3.40
CA ALA A 101 -11.59 -4.50 -3.77
C ALA A 101 -10.19 -3.82 -3.85
N PRO A 102 -10.02 -2.74 -4.64
CA PRO A 102 -8.72 -2.07 -4.77
C PRO A 102 -8.08 -1.63 -3.44
N TRP A 103 -8.88 -1.17 -2.48
CA TRP A 103 -8.41 -0.79 -1.16
C TRP A 103 -7.94 -2.00 -0.33
N GLN A 104 -8.62 -3.16 -0.45
CA GLN A 104 -8.24 -4.40 0.24
C GLN A 104 -6.89 -4.92 -0.27
N ILE A 105 -6.65 -4.82 -1.59
CA ILE A 105 -5.36 -5.20 -2.16
C ILE A 105 -4.26 -4.28 -1.64
N ARG A 106 -4.43 -2.96 -1.78
CA ARG A 106 -3.44 -1.99 -1.28
C ARG A 106 -3.13 -2.20 0.20
N ARG A 107 -4.17 -2.37 1.03
CA ARG A 107 -4.00 -2.63 2.47
C ARG A 107 -3.23 -3.92 2.73
N THR A 108 -3.55 -4.99 2.02
CA THR A 108 -2.86 -6.29 2.15
C THR A 108 -1.40 -6.18 1.74
N GLU A 109 -1.11 -5.56 0.59
CA GLU A 109 0.25 -5.35 0.09
C GLU A 109 1.07 -4.48 1.04
N GLN A 110 0.49 -3.42 1.57
CA GLN A 110 1.11 -2.57 2.57
C GLN A 110 1.53 -3.37 3.80
N ILE A 111 0.61 -4.11 4.43
CA ILE A 111 0.88 -4.93 5.61
C ILE A 111 1.98 -5.95 5.35
N LEU A 112 1.90 -6.67 4.22
CA LEU A 112 2.86 -7.69 3.85
C LEU A 112 4.25 -7.10 3.55
N THR A 113 4.32 -5.88 3.03
CA THR A 113 5.58 -5.18 2.76
C THR A 113 6.21 -4.63 4.04
N GLU A 114 5.41 -4.02 4.92
CA GLU A 114 5.87 -3.47 6.20
C GLU A 114 6.35 -4.57 7.15
N ARG A 115 5.74 -5.75 7.09
CA ARG A 115 6.03 -6.90 7.95
C ARG A 115 6.67 -8.06 7.19
N LEU A 116 7.54 -7.76 6.24
CA LEU A 116 8.12 -8.75 5.35
C LEU A 116 8.89 -9.87 6.09
N ASN A 117 9.55 -9.51 7.18
CA ASN A 117 10.33 -10.40 8.04
C ASN A 117 9.52 -11.06 9.17
N GLU A 118 8.24 -10.70 9.33
CA GLU A 118 7.37 -11.22 10.38
C GLU A 118 6.45 -12.34 9.88
N ALA A 119 5.92 -13.14 10.81
CA ALA A 119 4.87 -14.11 10.50
C ALA A 119 3.51 -13.41 10.49
N VAL A 120 3.04 -12.98 9.33
CA VAL A 120 1.70 -12.40 9.16
C VAL A 120 0.68 -13.52 8.97
N SER A 121 -0.29 -13.63 9.87
CA SER A 121 -1.33 -14.64 9.77
C SER A 121 -2.39 -14.28 8.73
N LEU A 122 -2.93 -15.30 8.05
CA LEU A 122 -4.03 -15.11 7.09
C LEU A 122 -5.29 -14.56 7.76
N ALA A 123 -5.52 -14.90 9.04
CA ALA A 123 -6.64 -14.38 9.82
C ALA A 123 -6.51 -12.87 10.06
N TYR A 124 -5.31 -12.38 10.32
CA TYR A 124 -5.05 -10.95 10.49
C TYR A 124 -5.34 -10.18 9.19
N LEU A 125 -4.81 -10.65 8.04
CA LEU A 125 -5.06 -10.02 6.74
C LEU A 125 -6.56 -10.02 6.36
N ALA A 126 -7.25 -11.12 6.63
CA ALA A 126 -8.68 -11.22 6.40
C ALA A 126 -9.48 -10.24 7.26
N GLY A 127 -9.10 -10.08 8.54
CA GLY A 127 -9.68 -9.11 9.47
C GLY A 127 -9.52 -7.67 9.00
N GLU A 128 -8.30 -7.30 8.57
CA GLU A 128 -8.02 -5.97 7.99
C GLU A 128 -8.84 -5.67 6.73
N CYS A 129 -9.19 -6.71 5.96
CA CYS A 129 -10.05 -6.62 4.79
C CYS A 129 -11.55 -6.78 5.11
N ARG A 130 -11.93 -6.97 6.36
CA ARG A 130 -13.31 -7.25 6.81
C ARG A 130 -13.93 -8.46 6.11
N LEU A 131 -13.13 -9.50 5.88
CA LEU A 131 -13.53 -10.74 5.22
C LEU A 131 -13.30 -11.95 6.13
N SER A 132 -14.03 -13.04 5.87
CA SER A 132 -13.65 -14.34 6.44
C SER A 132 -12.34 -14.84 5.81
N VAL A 133 -11.58 -15.64 6.55
CA VAL A 133 -10.28 -16.19 6.09
C VAL A 133 -10.42 -16.91 4.74
N ALA A 134 -11.46 -17.75 4.62
CA ALA A 134 -11.72 -18.51 3.39
C ALA A 134 -12.09 -17.60 2.20
N HIS A 135 -12.86 -16.53 2.45
CA HIS A 135 -13.22 -15.56 1.40
C HIS A 135 -12.00 -14.76 0.98
N PHE A 136 -11.23 -14.23 1.94
CA PHE A 136 -10.00 -13.49 1.67
C PHE A 136 -9.03 -14.31 0.81
N ALA A 137 -8.73 -15.55 1.18
CA ALA A 137 -7.79 -16.38 0.44
C ALA A 137 -8.21 -16.60 -1.02
N ARG A 138 -9.52 -16.87 -1.26
CA ARG A 138 -10.05 -17.04 -2.63
C ARG A 138 -10.04 -15.73 -3.42
N ALA A 139 -10.47 -14.64 -2.79
CA ALA A 139 -10.54 -13.33 -3.41
C ALA A 139 -9.14 -12.81 -3.76
N PHE A 140 -8.17 -12.93 -2.84
CA PHE A 140 -6.77 -12.57 -3.09
C PHE A 140 -6.20 -13.35 -4.28
N LYS A 141 -6.36 -14.69 -4.28
CA LYS A 141 -5.89 -15.53 -5.39
C LYS A 141 -6.54 -15.16 -6.72
N ARG A 142 -7.83 -14.82 -6.71
CA ARG A 142 -8.55 -14.41 -7.93
C ARG A 142 -8.02 -13.08 -8.46
N THR A 143 -7.67 -12.16 -7.59
CA THR A 143 -7.19 -10.83 -7.98
C THR A 143 -5.72 -10.82 -8.38
N THR A 144 -4.85 -11.52 -7.63
CA THR A 144 -3.39 -11.50 -7.83
C THR A 144 -2.87 -12.68 -8.64
N GLY A 145 -3.71 -13.67 -8.94
CA GLY A 145 -3.32 -14.93 -9.58
C GLY A 145 -2.67 -15.94 -8.65
N GLN A 146 -2.35 -15.57 -7.41
CA GLN A 146 -1.60 -16.41 -6.48
C GLN A 146 -2.11 -16.32 -5.03
N THR A 147 -1.70 -17.28 -4.19
CA THR A 147 -2.07 -17.23 -2.77
C THR A 147 -1.30 -16.16 -2.02
N PRO A 148 -1.82 -15.60 -0.91
CA PRO A 148 -1.12 -14.61 -0.09
C PRO A 148 0.25 -15.09 0.38
N HIS A 149 0.37 -16.37 0.76
CA HIS A 149 1.64 -16.96 1.16
C HIS A 149 2.66 -16.99 0.02
N ARG A 150 2.24 -17.39 -1.19
CA ARG A 150 3.12 -17.41 -2.37
C ARG A 150 3.59 -16.01 -2.72
N TRP A 151 2.69 -15.03 -2.68
CA TRP A 151 2.99 -13.63 -2.90
C TRP A 151 4.04 -13.11 -1.91
N LEU A 152 3.87 -13.41 -0.61
CA LEU A 152 4.84 -13.03 0.43
C LEU A 152 6.22 -13.66 0.18
N LEU A 153 6.28 -14.95 -0.17
CA LEU A 153 7.54 -15.62 -0.47
C LEU A 153 8.27 -14.98 -1.65
N GLU A 154 7.55 -14.58 -2.70
CA GLU A 154 8.14 -13.87 -3.84
C GLU A 154 8.71 -12.51 -3.43
N ARG A 155 8.01 -11.74 -2.61
CA ARG A 155 8.54 -10.46 -2.08
C ARG A 155 9.78 -10.66 -1.20
N ARG A 156 9.79 -11.69 -0.38
CA ARG A 156 10.98 -12.06 0.42
C ARG A 156 12.17 -12.43 -0.47
N VAL A 157 11.94 -13.15 -1.54
CA VAL A 157 12.99 -13.49 -2.50
C VAL A 157 13.51 -12.26 -3.23
N GLU A 158 12.64 -11.33 -3.66
CA GLU A 158 13.08 -10.06 -4.26
C GLU A 158 13.93 -9.23 -3.30
N HIS A 159 13.56 -9.17 -2.02
CA HIS A 159 14.38 -8.52 -1.01
C HIS A 159 15.72 -9.24 -0.80
N ALA A 160 15.72 -10.57 -0.77
CA ALA A 160 16.95 -11.35 -0.66
C ALA A 160 17.88 -11.16 -1.87
N LYS A 161 17.36 -11.04 -3.10
CA LYS A 161 18.14 -10.69 -4.29
C LYS A 161 18.89 -9.38 -4.13
N TRP A 162 18.20 -8.36 -3.62
CA TRP A 162 18.79 -7.05 -3.39
C TRP A 162 19.92 -7.13 -2.34
N ILE A 163 19.71 -7.81 -1.21
CA ILE A 163 20.74 -7.98 -0.16
C ILE A 163 21.94 -8.78 -0.69
N LEU A 164 21.69 -9.84 -1.46
CA LEU A 164 22.75 -10.70 -2.03
C LEU A 164 23.72 -9.94 -2.92
N VAL A 165 23.22 -8.97 -3.69
CA VAL A 165 24.05 -8.16 -4.59
C VAL A 165 24.73 -7.01 -3.83
N ASN A 166 24.04 -6.38 -2.88
CA ASN A 166 24.49 -5.17 -2.21
C ASN A 166 25.21 -5.42 -0.88
N SER A 167 25.37 -6.67 -0.45
CA SER A 167 26.06 -7.00 0.81
C SER A 167 26.90 -8.27 0.71
N ALA A 168 27.80 -8.42 1.69
CA ALA A 168 28.57 -9.64 1.89
C ALA A 168 28.01 -10.52 3.02
N LEU A 169 26.78 -10.27 3.48
CA LEU A 169 26.17 -11.00 4.59
C LEU A 169 26.10 -12.50 4.31
N PRO A 170 26.32 -13.36 5.33
CA PRO A 170 26.09 -14.79 5.25
C PRO A 170 24.64 -15.11 4.85
N LEU A 171 24.42 -16.22 4.16
CA LEU A 171 23.08 -16.62 3.74
C LEU A 171 22.12 -16.86 4.92
N ALA A 172 22.64 -17.28 6.07
CA ALA A 172 21.85 -17.43 7.29
C ALA A 172 21.27 -16.09 7.78
N ASP A 173 22.09 -15.03 7.75
CA ASP A 173 21.68 -13.70 8.17
C ASP A 173 20.68 -13.09 7.18
N ILE A 174 20.88 -13.33 5.87
CA ILE A 174 19.94 -12.94 4.83
C ILE A 174 18.60 -13.67 5.01
N ALA A 175 18.62 -14.95 5.34
CA ALA A 175 17.41 -15.71 5.61
C ALA A 175 16.61 -15.08 6.77
N ALA A 176 17.28 -14.77 7.87
CA ALA A 176 16.66 -14.11 9.02
C ALA A 176 16.12 -12.71 8.67
N ALA A 177 16.92 -11.88 7.98
CA ALA A 177 16.53 -10.53 7.58
C ALA A 177 15.32 -10.51 6.62
N CYS A 178 15.15 -11.56 5.79
CA CYS A 178 14.04 -11.68 4.86
C CYS A 178 12.85 -12.49 5.42
N GLY A 179 12.88 -12.91 6.70
CA GLY A 179 11.79 -13.64 7.35
C GLY A 179 11.65 -15.10 6.94
N PHE A 180 12.73 -15.73 6.42
CA PHE A 180 12.77 -17.18 6.24
C PHE A 180 13.11 -17.86 7.56
N ALA A 181 12.60 -19.09 7.74
CA ALA A 181 12.84 -19.86 8.96
C ALA A 181 14.34 -20.15 9.19
N ASP A 182 15.06 -20.46 8.10
CA ASP A 182 16.48 -20.76 8.10
C ASP A 182 17.07 -20.61 6.67
N GLN A 183 18.40 -20.80 6.57
CA GLN A 183 19.13 -20.75 5.29
C GLN A 183 18.64 -21.80 4.29
N SER A 184 18.27 -22.99 4.75
CA SER A 184 17.80 -24.09 3.87
C SER A 184 16.45 -23.74 3.26
N HIS A 185 15.57 -23.13 4.05
CA HIS A 185 14.29 -22.62 3.59
C HIS A 185 14.48 -21.50 2.54
N LEU A 186 15.34 -20.52 2.83
CA LEU A 186 15.71 -19.49 1.85
C LEU A 186 16.21 -20.12 0.56
N THR A 187 17.21 -21.01 0.63
CA THR A 187 17.85 -21.62 -0.54
C THR A 187 16.83 -22.37 -1.40
N ARG A 188 15.98 -23.18 -0.78
CA ARG A 188 14.94 -23.94 -1.47
C ARG A 188 13.93 -23.03 -2.18
N VAL A 189 13.37 -22.05 -1.47
CA VAL A 189 12.35 -21.14 -2.03
C VAL A 189 12.96 -20.24 -3.09
N PHE A 190 14.16 -19.71 -2.86
CA PHE A 190 14.88 -18.89 -3.82
C PHE A 190 15.15 -19.64 -5.13
N SER A 191 15.69 -20.88 -5.04
CA SER A 191 15.95 -21.70 -6.23
C SER A 191 14.67 -22.07 -6.97
N GLN A 192 13.56 -22.28 -6.26
CA GLN A 192 12.28 -22.61 -6.85
C GLN A 192 11.66 -21.40 -7.61
N ILE A 193 11.87 -20.18 -7.13
CA ILE A 193 11.31 -18.97 -7.73
C ILE A 193 12.23 -18.42 -8.84
N VAL A 194 13.54 -18.42 -8.61
CA VAL A 194 14.54 -17.77 -9.48
C VAL A 194 15.13 -18.74 -10.51
N GLY A 195 15.08 -20.04 -10.25
CA GLY A 195 15.72 -21.06 -11.09
C GLY A 195 17.21 -21.26 -10.80
N ALA A 196 17.82 -20.47 -9.90
CA ALA A 196 19.21 -20.54 -9.50
C ALA A 196 19.36 -20.38 -7.99
N GLY A 197 20.39 -20.95 -7.39
CA GLY A 197 20.65 -20.84 -5.95
C GLY A 197 21.12 -19.42 -5.56
N PRO A 198 20.91 -19.00 -4.28
CA PRO A 198 21.32 -17.67 -3.80
C PRO A 198 22.81 -17.39 -3.98
N GLY A 199 23.67 -18.41 -3.78
CA GLY A 199 25.13 -18.30 -3.99
C GLY A 199 25.53 -18.09 -5.45
N ALA A 200 24.80 -18.69 -6.39
CA ALA A 200 25.00 -18.44 -7.81
C ALA A 200 24.56 -17.04 -8.18
N TRP A 201 23.39 -16.61 -7.72
CA TRP A 201 22.87 -15.26 -7.92
C TRP A 201 23.82 -14.18 -7.43
N ARG A 202 24.44 -14.35 -6.25
CA ARG A 202 25.44 -13.42 -5.71
C ARG A 202 26.66 -13.25 -6.61
N ARG A 203 27.08 -14.31 -7.30
CA ARG A 203 28.23 -14.24 -8.22
C ARG A 203 27.88 -13.48 -9.51
N THR A 204 26.72 -13.74 -10.09
CA THR A 204 26.28 -13.09 -11.34
C THR A 204 25.88 -11.64 -11.15
N GLY A 205 25.40 -11.24 -9.99
CA GLY A 205 25.01 -9.84 -9.70
C GLY A 205 26.17 -8.90 -9.38
N LYS A 206 27.43 -9.39 -9.45
CA LYS A 206 28.67 -8.60 -9.28
C LYS A 206 29.41 -8.37 -10.60
N GLU A 207 28.93 -8.93 -11.71
CA GLU A 207 29.38 -8.66 -13.07
C GLU A 207 28.52 -7.52 -13.69
#